data_e221834f64d937e5573702def34aac8a
#
_entry.id   e221834f64d937e5573702def34aac8a
#
_cell.length_a   1.000
_cell.length_b   1.000
_cell.length_c   1.000
_cell.angle_alpha   90.00
_cell.angle_beta   90.00
_cell.angle_gamma   90.00
#
_symmetry.space_group_name_H-M   'P 1'
#
loop_
_entity.id
_entity.type
_entity.pdbx_description
1 polymer ?
#
loop_
_entity_poly.entity_id
_entity_poly.type
_entity_poly.pdbx_seq_one_letter_code
_entity_poly.pdbx_strand_id
1 'polypeptide(L)'
;MDVKIYPSKLIGTLNAPSSKSYSHRMIIAAALAGGISEISNVTGSNDIKVTAGAMEALGADVLADGDVYTVRGIKDPAAKADIDCGESGSTLRFIIPVAAALGTNATFRGHGKLPERPYTPYVREFSKKGISFEPQSGLPMTISGRLTAGEYLLEGDVSSQFITGLMFALPLCEEDSVIKLTSPLQSKPYADMTIAALKNFGINIYETKLGGLPMYLIKGSQKYSPCRVSVEGDYSQAAFFFTANALGSEIRVKNLIPDSVQGDKAIVDIIEKSSTGDGLEPFTVDVGDIPDLVPILAVLGCFTKGTSRIVNAARLKIKESDRITAIADALNAIGGKVTAGDDFLEMQHVDKFTGGEVDPCNDHRIVMAAEYHRCCPHNK
;
A
#
# COMPACT_ATOMS: atom_id res chain seq x y z
N MET A 1 -2.26 23.85 -6.05
CA MET A 1 -3.47 24.42 -5.40
C MET A 1 -3.10 24.67 -3.95
N ASP A 2 -3.12 25.92 -3.52
CA ASP A 2 -2.77 26.27 -2.14
C ASP A 2 -4.05 26.17 -1.28
N VAL A 3 -3.94 25.50 -0.15
CA VAL A 3 -5.07 25.30 0.78
C VAL A 3 -4.69 25.93 2.12
N LYS A 4 -5.53 26.83 2.62
CA LYS A 4 -5.37 27.42 3.94
C LYS A 4 -6.24 26.68 4.95
N ILE A 5 -5.62 26.20 6.02
CA ILE A 5 -6.25 25.39 7.06
C ILE A 5 -6.28 26.18 8.37
N TYR A 6 -7.41 26.13 9.09
CA TYR A 6 -7.59 26.76 10.39
C TYR A 6 -7.78 25.71 11.48
N PRO A 7 -7.17 25.85 12.67
CA PRO A 7 -7.35 24.91 13.78
C PRO A 7 -8.83 24.77 14.17
N SER A 8 -9.26 23.52 14.39
CA SER A 8 -10.59 23.21 14.92
C SER A 8 -10.63 21.83 15.55
N LYS A 9 -11.42 21.66 16.63
CA LYS A 9 -11.77 20.35 17.18
C LYS A 9 -12.71 19.66 16.19
N LEU A 10 -12.42 18.40 15.86
CA LEU A 10 -13.29 17.60 15.01
C LEU A 10 -14.26 16.80 15.86
N ILE A 11 -15.55 16.86 15.54
CA ILE A 11 -16.61 16.14 16.26
C ILE A 11 -17.56 15.53 15.22
N GLY A 12 -17.91 14.26 15.41
CA GLY A 12 -18.91 13.62 14.54
C GLY A 12 -18.67 12.16 14.26
N THR A 13 -19.32 11.68 13.20
CA THR A 13 -19.20 10.30 12.74
C THR A 13 -18.92 10.30 11.25
N LEU A 14 -17.96 9.48 10.82
CA LEU A 14 -17.65 9.28 9.41
C LEU A 14 -17.43 7.79 9.12
N ASN A 15 -17.56 7.39 7.86
CA ASN A 15 -17.06 6.12 7.39
C ASN A 15 -15.60 6.26 6.99
N ALA A 16 -14.76 5.33 7.41
CA ALA A 16 -13.40 5.26 6.89
C ALA A 16 -13.44 5.15 5.35
N PRO A 17 -12.62 5.89 4.62
CA PRO A 17 -12.45 5.65 3.19
C PRO A 17 -12.11 4.20 2.91
N SER A 18 -12.50 3.69 1.76
CA SER A 18 -12.21 2.31 1.36
C SER A 18 -10.71 2.06 1.21
N SER A 19 -10.25 0.89 1.59
CA SER A 19 -8.84 0.53 1.49
C SER A 19 -8.37 0.49 0.04
N LYS A 20 -7.46 1.43 -0.30
CA LYS A 20 -6.81 1.46 -1.62
C LYS A 20 -6.07 0.15 -1.89
N SER A 21 -5.36 -0.35 -0.89
CA SER A 21 -4.59 -1.58 -0.99
C SER A 21 -5.45 -2.82 -1.26
N TYR A 22 -6.64 -2.91 -0.68
CA TYR A 22 -7.60 -3.97 -1.00
C TYR A 22 -8.27 -3.74 -2.35
N SER A 23 -8.62 -2.51 -2.70
CA SER A 23 -9.26 -2.19 -3.99
C SER A 23 -8.43 -2.69 -5.18
N HIS A 24 -7.12 -2.42 -5.19
CA HIS A 24 -6.21 -2.99 -6.20
C HIS A 24 -6.33 -4.52 -6.30
N ARG A 25 -6.27 -5.19 -5.14
CA ARG A 25 -6.26 -6.64 -5.05
C ARG A 25 -7.55 -7.26 -5.54
N MET A 26 -8.69 -6.69 -5.15
CA MET A 26 -10.01 -7.17 -5.54
C MET A 26 -10.24 -7.01 -7.05
N ILE A 27 -9.88 -5.86 -7.64
CA ILE A 27 -10.03 -5.62 -9.08
C ILE A 27 -9.17 -6.60 -9.90
N ILE A 28 -7.90 -6.79 -9.52
CA ILE A 28 -7.01 -7.72 -10.22
C ILE A 28 -7.56 -9.15 -10.13
N ALA A 29 -7.93 -9.61 -8.94
CA ALA A 29 -8.45 -10.97 -8.75
C ALA A 29 -9.78 -11.17 -9.48
N ALA A 30 -10.67 -10.16 -9.49
CA ALA A 30 -11.93 -10.20 -10.25
C ALA A 30 -11.70 -10.28 -11.76
N ALA A 31 -10.71 -9.54 -12.27
CA ALA A 31 -10.35 -9.58 -13.69
C ALA A 31 -9.73 -10.93 -14.12
N LEU A 32 -9.13 -11.67 -13.20
CA LEU A 32 -8.62 -13.02 -13.44
C LEU A 32 -9.69 -14.10 -13.25
N ALA A 33 -10.88 -13.77 -12.74
CA ALA A 33 -11.96 -14.73 -12.46
C ALA A 33 -12.78 -15.03 -13.71
N GLY A 34 -13.14 -16.31 -13.90
CA GLY A 34 -13.94 -16.76 -15.03
C GLY A 34 -15.43 -16.44 -14.89
N GLY A 35 -15.82 -15.17 -15.05
CA GLY A 35 -17.21 -14.72 -14.93
C GLY A 35 -17.36 -13.26 -14.58
N ILE A 36 -18.45 -12.90 -13.91
CA ILE A 36 -18.71 -11.51 -13.48
C ILE A 36 -18.61 -11.43 -11.96
N SER A 37 -17.75 -10.55 -11.49
CA SER A 37 -17.61 -10.18 -10.08
C SER A 37 -18.18 -8.78 -9.84
N GLU A 38 -18.72 -8.55 -8.66
CA GLU A 38 -19.17 -7.24 -8.19
C GLU A 38 -18.36 -6.85 -6.94
N ILE A 39 -17.68 -5.72 -7.03
CA ILE A 39 -16.85 -5.21 -5.94
C ILE A 39 -17.45 -3.88 -5.52
N SER A 40 -17.97 -3.79 -4.30
CA SER A 40 -18.54 -2.56 -3.73
C SER A 40 -17.54 -1.87 -2.81
N ASN A 41 -17.83 -0.62 -2.49
CA ASN A 41 -17.00 0.23 -1.63
C ASN A 41 -15.56 0.34 -2.16
N VAL A 42 -15.40 0.53 -3.46
CA VAL A 42 -14.08 0.73 -4.10
C VAL A 42 -13.70 2.20 -4.02
N THR A 43 -12.46 2.51 -3.64
CA THR A 43 -11.99 3.89 -3.64
C THR A 43 -11.84 4.45 -5.06
N GLY A 44 -12.28 5.69 -5.28
CA GLY A 44 -12.20 6.38 -6.58
C GLY A 44 -10.83 7.00 -6.92
N SER A 45 -9.74 6.56 -6.30
CA SER A 45 -8.40 7.13 -6.52
C SER A 45 -7.88 6.87 -7.93
N ASN A 46 -6.98 7.74 -8.41
CA ASN A 46 -6.34 7.55 -9.73
C ASN A 46 -5.59 6.22 -9.82
N ASP A 47 -4.92 5.80 -8.76
CA ASP A 47 -4.23 4.50 -8.71
C ASP A 47 -5.17 3.33 -9.01
N ILE A 48 -6.40 3.39 -8.53
CA ILE A 48 -7.40 2.35 -8.78
C ILE A 48 -7.92 2.39 -10.21
N LYS A 49 -8.12 3.59 -10.76
CA LYS A 49 -8.53 3.76 -12.17
C LYS A 49 -7.50 3.20 -13.14
N VAL A 50 -6.20 3.47 -12.90
CA VAL A 50 -5.14 2.92 -13.76
C VAL A 50 -4.99 1.40 -13.57
N THR A 51 -5.30 0.84 -12.39
CA THR A 51 -5.34 -0.61 -12.21
C THR A 51 -6.49 -1.25 -13.01
N ALA A 52 -7.68 -0.64 -12.97
CA ALA A 52 -8.82 -1.09 -13.76
C ALA A 52 -8.49 -1.04 -15.26
N GLY A 53 -7.96 0.09 -15.75
CA GLY A 53 -7.53 0.24 -17.14
C GLY A 53 -6.42 -0.74 -17.56
N ALA A 54 -5.51 -1.08 -16.64
CA ALA A 54 -4.50 -2.10 -16.90
C ALA A 54 -5.13 -3.49 -17.11
N MET A 55 -6.15 -3.84 -16.33
CA MET A 55 -6.86 -5.10 -16.52
C MET A 55 -7.73 -5.11 -17.78
N GLU A 56 -8.30 -3.96 -18.16
CA GLU A 56 -8.99 -3.80 -19.45
C GLU A 56 -8.03 -3.98 -20.63
N ALA A 57 -6.83 -3.39 -20.56
CA ALA A 57 -5.80 -3.58 -21.58
C ALA A 57 -5.36 -5.05 -21.73
N LEU A 58 -5.48 -5.85 -20.68
CA LEU A 58 -5.20 -7.29 -20.69
C LEU A 58 -6.40 -8.13 -21.16
N GLY A 59 -7.60 -7.53 -21.34
CA GLY A 59 -8.78 -8.21 -21.89
C GLY A 59 -9.94 -8.39 -20.92
N ALA A 60 -9.92 -7.78 -19.74
CA ALA A 60 -11.09 -7.70 -18.87
C ALA A 60 -12.07 -6.62 -19.37
N ASP A 61 -13.30 -6.65 -18.86
CA ASP A 61 -14.29 -5.59 -19.05
C ASP A 61 -14.69 -5.05 -17.67
N VAL A 62 -14.40 -3.77 -17.42
CA VAL A 62 -14.58 -3.14 -16.11
C VAL A 62 -15.54 -1.97 -16.21
N LEU A 63 -16.70 -2.10 -15.57
CA LEU A 63 -17.68 -1.04 -15.45
C LEU A 63 -17.66 -0.47 -14.03
N ALA A 64 -17.30 0.81 -13.90
CA ALA A 64 -17.34 1.53 -12.64
C ALA A 64 -18.61 2.40 -12.57
N ASP A 65 -19.42 2.18 -11.53
CA ASP A 65 -20.58 2.99 -11.20
C ASP A 65 -20.47 3.49 -9.74
N GLY A 66 -20.01 4.71 -9.57
CA GLY A 66 -19.68 5.26 -8.27
C GLY A 66 -18.55 4.47 -7.60
N ASP A 67 -18.87 3.85 -6.46
CA ASP A 67 -17.95 2.98 -5.69
C ASP A 67 -18.18 1.48 -5.94
N VAL A 68 -19.00 1.12 -6.92
CA VAL A 68 -19.26 -0.26 -7.34
C VAL A 68 -18.58 -0.55 -8.67
N TYR A 69 -17.77 -1.58 -8.70
CA TYR A 69 -17.07 -2.06 -9.90
C TYR A 69 -17.63 -3.43 -10.30
N THR A 70 -18.23 -3.51 -11.48
CA THR A 70 -18.62 -4.78 -12.10
C THR A 70 -17.51 -5.19 -13.05
N VAL A 71 -16.87 -6.31 -12.77
CA VAL A 71 -15.72 -6.81 -13.52
C VAL A 71 -16.07 -8.13 -14.17
N ARG A 72 -16.08 -8.15 -15.53
CA ARG A 72 -16.08 -9.37 -16.30
C ARG A 72 -14.63 -9.80 -16.53
N GLY A 73 -14.27 -10.96 -16.04
CA GLY A 73 -12.90 -11.46 -16.09
C GLY A 73 -12.44 -11.78 -17.52
N ILE A 74 -11.13 -11.81 -17.67
CA ILE A 74 -10.43 -12.08 -18.91
C ILE A 74 -10.78 -13.50 -19.40
N LYS A 75 -11.34 -13.59 -20.60
CA LYS A 75 -11.59 -14.86 -21.27
C LYS A 75 -10.49 -15.16 -22.29
N ASP A 76 -10.19 -14.18 -23.10
CA ASP A 76 -9.19 -14.26 -24.16
C ASP A 76 -8.16 -13.15 -23.89
N PRO A 77 -6.98 -13.48 -23.31
CA PRO A 77 -5.96 -12.48 -23.03
C PRO A 77 -5.46 -11.76 -24.30
N ALA A 78 -5.27 -10.45 -24.19
CA ALA A 78 -4.72 -9.67 -25.28
C ALA A 78 -3.30 -10.13 -25.62
N ALA A 79 -2.99 -10.35 -26.91
CA ALA A 79 -1.64 -10.73 -27.32
C ALA A 79 -0.62 -9.60 -27.08
N LYS A 80 -1.07 -8.33 -27.16
CA LYS A 80 -0.28 -7.13 -26.85
C LYS A 80 -1.12 -6.17 -26.05
N ALA A 81 -0.49 -5.47 -25.10
CA ALA A 81 -1.13 -4.43 -24.29
C ALA A 81 -0.21 -3.20 -24.12
N ASP A 82 -0.82 -2.02 -24.09
CA ASP A 82 -0.16 -0.77 -23.67
C ASP A 82 -0.83 -0.33 -22.36
N ILE A 83 -0.07 -0.32 -21.26
CA ILE A 83 -0.58 -0.18 -19.91
C ILE A 83 -0.01 1.11 -19.30
N ASP A 84 -0.87 2.09 -19.07
CA ASP A 84 -0.49 3.27 -18.30
C ASP A 84 -0.71 3.01 -16.81
N CYS A 85 0.38 3.00 -16.07
CA CYS A 85 0.38 2.82 -14.61
C CYS A 85 0.24 4.15 -13.84
N GLY A 86 0.20 5.29 -14.54
CA GLY A 86 0.21 6.60 -13.90
C GLY A 86 1.43 6.78 -12.99
N GLU A 87 1.20 7.04 -11.71
CA GLU A 87 2.23 7.05 -10.66
C GLU A 87 2.16 5.81 -9.75
N SER A 88 1.27 4.84 -10.06
CA SER A 88 0.97 3.70 -9.21
C SER A 88 2.03 2.60 -9.28
N GLY A 89 2.89 2.54 -8.26
CA GLY A 89 3.83 1.44 -8.08
C GLY A 89 3.15 0.09 -7.83
N SER A 90 1.94 0.08 -7.25
CA SER A 90 1.14 -1.13 -7.06
C SER A 90 0.68 -1.69 -8.41
N THR A 91 0.11 -0.85 -9.27
CA THR A 91 -0.32 -1.26 -10.60
C THR A 91 0.85 -1.85 -11.38
N LEU A 92 1.98 -1.13 -11.47
CA LEU A 92 3.15 -1.61 -12.20
C LEU A 92 3.61 -2.99 -11.71
N ARG A 93 3.87 -3.11 -10.39
CA ARG A 93 4.47 -4.32 -9.82
C ARG A 93 3.52 -5.51 -9.74
N PHE A 94 2.21 -5.26 -9.62
CA PHE A 94 1.24 -6.36 -9.61
C PHE A 94 0.96 -6.88 -11.01
N ILE A 95 0.90 -5.99 -12.01
CA ILE A 95 0.48 -6.35 -13.36
C ILE A 95 1.60 -6.95 -14.21
N ILE A 96 2.88 -6.60 -13.97
CA ILE A 96 4.02 -7.20 -14.69
C ILE A 96 3.94 -8.75 -14.69
N PRO A 97 3.88 -9.44 -13.51
CA PRO A 97 3.80 -10.90 -13.51
C PRO A 97 2.46 -11.43 -14.02
N VAL A 98 1.37 -10.71 -13.84
CA VAL A 98 0.05 -11.08 -14.38
C VAL A 98 0.08 -11.08 -15.92
N ALA A 99 0.59 -10.01 -16.55
CA ALA A 99 0.71 -9.95 -18.00
C ALA A 99 1.60 -11.08 -18.54
N ALA A 100 2.72 -11.35 -17.87
CA ALA A 100 3.60 -12.46 -18.22
C ALA A 100 2.91 -13.84 -18.08
N ALA A 101 2.11 -14.06 -17.02
CA ALA A 101 1.37 -15.32 -16.84
C ALA A 101 0.29 -15.53 -17.92
N LEU A 102 -0.36 -14.43 -18.34
CA LEU A 102 -1.32 -14.44 -19.45
C LEU A 102 -0.64 -14.62 -20.82
N GLY A 103 0.68 -14.42 -20.91
CA GLY A 103 1.44 -14.49 -22.16
C GLY A 103 1.27 -13.23 -23.02
N THR A 104 0.86 -12.12 -22.42
CA THR A 104 0.70 -10.82 -23.09
C THR A 104 2.05 -10.11 -23.21
N ASN A 105 2.41 -9.68 -24.41
CA ASN A 105 3.51 -8.75 -24.63
C ASN A 105 3.05 -7.34 -24.23
N ALA A 106 3.45 -6.87 -23.05
CA ALA A 106 2.92 -5.64 -22.48
C ALA A 106 3.97 -4.54 -22.40
N THR A 107 3.60 -3.34 -22.85
CA THR A 107 4.37 -2.12 -22.65
C THR A 107 3.79 -1.33 -21.48
N PHE A 108 4.60 -1.09 -20.47
CA PHE A 108 4.22 -0.33 -19.27
C PHE A 108 4.74 1.10 -19.38
N ARG A 109 3.85 2.05 -19.12
CA ARG A 109 4.14 3.48 -19.06
C ARG A 109 3.83 4.01 -17.67
N GLY A 110 4.41 5.16 -17.34
CA GLY A 110 4.14 5.86 -16.09
C GLY A 110 4.86 7.20 -16.06
N HIS A 111 4.50 8.02 -15.09
CA HIS A 111 5.05 9.37 -14.93
C HIS A 111 5.38 9.66 -13.47
N GLY A 112 5.72 10.94 -13.17
CA GLY A 112 6.18 11.33 -11.84
C GLY A 112 7.44 10.58 -11.44
N LYS A 113 7.47 10.03 -10.23
CA LYS A 113 8.59 9.22 -9.73
C LYS A 113 8.52 7.73 -10.10
N LEU A 114 7.47 7.27 -10.76
CA LEU A 114 7.32 5.86 -11.08
C LEU A 114 8.45 5.30 -11.97
N PRO A 115 8.96 6.02 -12.99
CA PRO A 115 10.07 5.56 -13.81
C PRO A 115 11.38 5.30 -13.03
N GLU A 116 11.55 5.94 -11.88
CA GLU A 116 12.73 5.79 -11.01
C GLU A 116 12.60 4.60 -10.06
N ARG A 117 11.38 4.08 -9.86
CA ARG A 117 11.11 2.99 -8.92
C ARG A 117 11.58 1.65 -9.51
N PRO A 118 12.36 0.85 -8.74
CA PRO A 118 12.93 -0.39 -9.26
C PRO A 118 11.86 -1.44 -9.55
N TYR A 119 12.09 -2.19 -10.65
CA TYR A 119 11.45 -3.49 -10.93
C TYR A 119 12.50 -4.60 -11.19
N THR A 120 13.75 -4.32 -10.86
CA THR A 120 14.90 -5.21 -11.01
C THR A 120 14.74 -6.59 -10.37
N PRO A 121 14.04 -6.80 -9.22
CA PRO A 121 13.78 -8.14 -8.73
C PRO A 121 13.06 -9.05 -9.75
N TYR A 122 12.11 -8.49 -10.52
CA TYR A 122 11.47 -9.23 -11.60
C TYR A 122 12.43 -9.45 -12.79
N VAL A 123 13.18 -8.44 -13.20
CA VAL A 123 14.16 -8.59 -14.28
C VAL A 123 15.07 -9.78 -13.99
N ARG A 124 15.63 -9.84 -12.77
CA ARG A 124 16.52 -10.92 -12.35
C ARG A 124 15.87 -12.30 -12.39
N GLU A 125 14.67 -12.45 -11.85
CA GLU A 125 14.02 -13.75 -11.73
C GLU A 125 13.39 -14.21 -13.05
N PHE A 126 12.79 -13.28 -13.81
CA PHE A 126 12.07 -13.60 -15.02
C PHE A 126 12.98 -13.84 -16.22
N SER A 127 14.15 -13.14 -16.29
CA SER A 127 15.15 -13.41 -17.33
C SER A 127 15.68 -14.83 -17.28
N LYS A 128 15.80 -15.42 -16.08
CA LYS A 128 16.16 -16.85 -15.90
C LYS A 128 15.14 -17.81 -16.54
N LYS A 129 13.91 -17.34 -16.77
CA LYS A 129 12.77 -18.08 -17.32
C LYS A 129 12.40 -17.64 -18.74
N GLY A 130 13.30 -16.90 -19.41
CA GLY A 130 13.15 -16.49 -20.81
C GLY A 130 12.22 -15.30 -21.05
N ILE A 131 11.86 -14.54 -20.02
CA ILE A 131 11.11 -13.30 -20.17
C ILE A 131 12.10 -12.15 -20.33
N SER A 132 11.95 -11.35 -21.40
CA SER A 132 12.75 -10.17 -21.65
C SER A 132 12.09 -8.89 -21.10
N PHE A 133 12.95 -7.93 -20.75
CA PHE A 133 12.56 -6.58 -20.34
C PHE A 133 13.36 -5.56 -21.16
N GLU A 134 12.68 -4.65 -21.84
CA GLU A 134 13.29 -3.62 -22.67
C GLU A 134 12.66 -2.25 -22.41
N PRO A 135 13.37 -1.31 -21.78
CA PRO A 135 14.67 -1.46 -21.09
C PRO A 135 14.55 -2.25 -19.76
N GLN A 136 15.69 -2.60 -19.18
CA GLN A 136 15.73 -3.30 -17.88
C GLN A 136 15.56 -2.37 -16.66
N SER A 137 15.46 -1.07 -16.89
CA SER A 137 15.16 -0.04 -15.88
C SER A 137 14.53 1.17 -16.54
N GLY A 138 13.69 1.90 -15.78
CA GLY A 138 12.94 3.06 -16.28
C GLY A 138 11.66 2.68 -17.03
N LEU A 139 10.92 3.69 -17.46
CA LEU A 139 9.69 3.56 -18.24
C LEU A 139 9.75 4.50 -19.44
N PRO A 140 9.13 4.20 -20.59
CA PRO A 140 8.34 3.00 -20.85
C PRO A 140 9.19 1.72 -20.92
N MET A 141 8.61 0.58 -20.48
CA MET A 141 9.26 -0.72 -20.46
C MET A 141 8.34 -1.77 -21.08
N THR A 142 8.88 -2.62 -21.95
CA THR A 142 8.13 -3.72 -22.57
C THR A 142 8.62 -5.06 -22.02
N ILE A 143 7.67 -5.93 -21.67
CA ILE A 143 7.96 -7.33 -21.37
C ILE A 143 7.53 -8.21 -22.53
N SER A 144 8.29 -9.30 -22.76
CA SER A 144 7.96 -10.34 -23.72
C SER A 144 8.34 -11.70 -23.17
N GLY A 145 7.48 -12.69 -23.42
CA GLY A 145 7.64 -14.07 -22.91
C GLY A 145 6.49 -14.45 -21.97
N ARG A 146 6.50 -15.72 -21.53
CA ARG A 146 5.45 -16.28 -20.67
C ARG A 146 6.02 -16.73 -19.34
N LEU A 147 5.34 -16.38 -18.25
CA LEU A 147 5.70 -16.80 -16.91
C LEU A 147 5.50 -18.33 -16.76
N THR A 148 6.49 -18.99 -16.20
CA THR A 148 6.46 -20.43 -15.93
C THR A 148 6.49 -20.68 -14.44
N ALA A 149 5.97 -21.83 -14.02
CA ALA A 149 6.04 -22.27 -12.64
C ALA A 149 7.48 -22.51 -12.14
N GLY A 150 7.64 -22.78 -10.86
CA GLY A 150 8.88 -23.15 -10.22
C GLY A 150 9.32 -22.22 -9.09
N GLU A 151 10.60 -22.15 -8.84
CA GLU A 151 11.18 -21.37 -7.75
C GLU A 151 11.45 -19.92 -8.16
N TYR A 152 11.11 -19.00 -7.24
CA TYR A 152 11.35 -17.56 -7.34
C TYR A 152 12.03 -17.07 -6.06
N LEU A 153 13.20 -16.42 -6.20
CA LEU A 153 13.97 -15.87 -5.09
C LEU A 153 13.81 -14.36 -5.04
N LEU A 154 13.21 -13.84 -3.96
CA LEU A 154 12.99 -12.42 -3.78
C LEU A 154 13.60 -11.92 -2.47
N GLU A 155 14.09 -10.70 -2.47
CA GLU A 155 14.42 -9.99 -1.24
C GLU A 155 13.14 -9.55 -0.54
N GLY A 156 13.01 -9.88 0.76
CA GLY A 156 11.84 -9.52 1.57
C GLY A 156 11.83 -8.05 2.01
N ASP A 157 12.98 -7.39 1.99
CA ASP A 157 13.20 -6.03 2.48
C ASP A 157 13.17 -4.94 1.40
N VAL A 158 13.04 -5.30 0.12
CA VAL A 158 12.90 -4.32 -0.97
C VAL A 158 11.46 -3.84 -1.09
N SER A 159 10.52 -4.73 -1.36
CA SER A 159 9.09 -4.40 -1.41
C SER A 159 8.23 -5.67 -1.44
N SER A 160 7.23 -5.75 -0.56
CA SER A 160 6.20 -6.81 -0.58
C SER A 160 5.35 -6.81 -1.87
N GLN A 161 5.39 -5.75 -2.67
CA GLN A 161 4.66 -5.66 -3.94
C GLN A 161 5.17 -6.69 -4.97
N PHE A 162 6.45 -7.06 -4.93
CA PHE A 162 6.99 -8.11 -5.80
C PHE A 162 6.41 -9.49 -5.45
N ILE A 163 6.28 -9.77 -4.17
CA ILE A 163 5.66 -10.99 -3.67
C ILE A 163 4.18 -11.03 -4.07
N THR A 164 3.46 -9.92 -3.83
CA THR A 164 2.05 -9.76 -4.19
C THR A 164 1.80 -10.01 -5.67
N GLY A 165 2.60 -9.43 -6.57
CA GLY A 165 2.44 -9.63 -8.01
C GLY A 165 2.59 -11.10 -8.43
N LEU A 166 3.58 -11.82 -7.87
CA LEU A 166 3.72 -13.25 -8.10
C LEU A 166 2.58 -14.06 -7.51
N MET A 167 2.01 -13.67 -6.36
CA MET A 167 0.85 -14.32 -5.77
C MET A 167 -0.40 -14.25 -6.68
N PHE A 168 -0.56 -13.20 -7.47
CA PHE A 168 -1.62 -13.12 -8.49
C PHE A 168 -1.33 -14.00 -9.71
N ALA A 169 -0.08 -14.09 -10.12
CA ALA A 169 0.30 -14.67 -11.40
C ALA A 169 0.51 -16.20 -11.34
N LEU A 170 1.21 -16.68 -10.30
CA LEU A 170 1.63 -18.07 -10.19
C LEU A 170 0.50 -19.09 -10.09
N PRO A 171 -0.68 -18.78 -9.50
CA PRO A 171 -1.83 -19.69 -9.56
C PRO A 171 -2.29 -20.04 -10.97
N LEU A 172 -2.00 -19.16 -11.97
CA LEU A 172 -2.35 -19.36 -13.39
C LEU A 172 -1.37 -20.29 -14.14
N CYS A 173 -0.19 -20.54 -13.58
CA CYS A 173 0.79 -21.44 -14.16
C CYS A 173 0.33 -22.90 -14.05
N GLU A 174 0.80 -23.77 -14.94
CA GLU A 174 0.37 -25.18 -14.99
C GLU A 174 0.84 -25.97 -13.77
N GLU A 175 2.09 -25.75 -13.32
CA GLU A 175 2.71 -26.49 -12.23
C GLU A 175 2.81 -25.65 -10.96
N ASP A 176 3.17 -26.31 -9.86
CA ASP A 176 3.35 -25.69 -8.55
C ASP A 176 4.54 -24.73 -8.53
N SER A 177 4.43 -23.70 -7.73
CA SER A 177 5.47 -22.68 -7.57
C SER A 177 5.78 -22.41 -6.11
N VAL A 178 6.98 -21.89 -5.87
CA VAL A 178 7.41 -21.46 -4.55
C VAL A 178 8.08 -20.09 -4.62
N ILE A 179 7.71 -19.19 -3.74
CA ILE A 179 8.39 -17.93 -3.51
C ILE A 179 9.22 -18.09 -2.24
N LYS A 180 10.54 -18.00 -2.35
CA LYS A 180 11.48 -18.02 -1.24
C LYS A 180 12.05 -16.64 -1.00
N LEU A 181 12.11 -16.21 0.26
CA LEU A 181 12.72 -14.94 0.61
C LEU A 181 14.19 -15.14 0.96
N THR A 182 15.02 -14.19 0.53
CA THR A 182 16.47 -14.18 0.77
C THR A 182 16.87 -13.23 1.89
N SER A 183 15.93 -12.40 2.38
CA SER A 183 16.08 -11.50 3.51
C SER A 183 14.77 -11.44 4.32
N PRO A 184 14.78 -10.89 5.55
CA PRO A 184 13.57 -10.72 6.36
C PRO A 184 12.49 -9.95 5.61
N LEU A 185 11.25 -10.44 5.71
CA LEU A 185 10.11 -9.77 5.07
C LEU A 185 9.73 -8.50 5.84
N GLN A 186 9.75 -7.38 5.17
CA GLN A 186 9.14 -6.14 5.62
C GLN A 186 7.80 -5.92 4.92
N SER A 187 6.88 -5.21 5.58
CA SER A 187 5.51 -5.04 5.10
C SER A 187 4.77 -6.37 4.90
N LYS A 188 5.02 -7.35 5.79
CA LYS A 188 4.34 -8.65 5.76
C LYS A 188 2.81 -8.52 5.69
N PRO A 189 2.13 -7.61 6.42
CA PRO A 189 0.69 -7.45 6.36
C PRO A 189 0.13 -7.23 4.94
N TYR A 190 0.91 -6.62 4.03
CA TYR A 190 0.47 -6.47 2.63
C TYR A 190 0.48 -7.78 1.85
N ALA A 191 1.37 -8.73 2.19
CA ALA A 191 1.32 -10.08 1.65
C ALA A 191 0.10 -10.83 2.23
N ASP A 192 -0.16 -10.70 3.52
CA ASP A 192 -1.32 -11.29 4.20
C ASP A 192 -2.64 -10.76 3.63
N MET A 193 -2.74 -9.45 3.35
CA MET A 193 -3.86 -8.84 2.63
C MET A 193 -4.05 -9.45 1.24
N THR A 194 -2.97 -9.80 0.55
CA THR A 194 -3.05 -10.43 -0.76
C THR A 194 -3.62 -11.84 -0.63
N ILE A 195 -3.14 -12.63 0.33
CA ILE A 195 -3.65 -13.98 0.60
C ILE A 195 -5.14 -13.92 0.97
N ALA A 196 -5.54 -12.97 1.84
CA ALA A 196 -6.93 -12.78 2.24
C ALA A 196 -7.82 -12.37 1.05
N ALA A 197 -7.36 -11.46 0.19
CA ALA A 197 -8.08 -11.06 -1.01
C ALA A 197 -8.24 -12.23 -1.99
N LEU A 198 -7.18 -12.96 -2.28
CA LEU A 198 -7.17 -14.11 -3.18
C LEU A 198 -8.11 -15.23 -2.71
N LYS A 199 -8.23 -15.41 -1.40
CA LYS A 199 -9.13 -16.41 -0.81
C LYS A 199 -10.60 -16.13 -1.17
N ASN A 200 -11.03 -14.87 -1.29
CA ASN A 200 -12.39 -14.53 -1.74
C ASN A 200 -12.67 -15.02 -3.17
N PHE A 201 -11.63 -15.13 -3.99
CA PHE A 201 -11.71 -15.62 -5.37
C PHE A 201 -11.32 -17.10 -5.52
N GLY A 202 -11.29 -17.87 -4.42
CA GLY A 202 -11.03 -19.30 -4.43
C GLY A 202 -9.56 -19.71 -4.58
N ILE A 203 -8.62 -18.77 -4.54
CA ILE A 203 -7.18 -19.03 -4.64
C ILE A 203 -6.60 -19.27 -3.25
N ASN A 204 -5.81 -20.33 -3.13
CA ASN A 204 -5.14 -20.70 -1.89
C ASN A 204 -3.63 -20.60 -2.04
N ILE A 205 -3.01 -19.87 -1.11
CA ILE A 205 -1.57 -19.75 -0.95
C ILE A 205 -1.21 -20.19 0.46
N TYR A 206 -0.21 -21.04 0.59
CA TYR A 206 0.21 -21.59 1.87
C TYR A 206 1.53 -20.95 2.29
N GLU A 207 1.51 -20.28 3.44
CA GLU A 207 2.72 -19.74 4.06
C GLU A 207 3.37 -20.83 4.93
N THR A 208 4.70 -20.93 4.82
CA THR A 208 5.55 -21.72 5.68
C THR A 208 6.86 -20.96 5.93
N LYS A 209 7.87 -21.60 6.52
CA LYS A 209 9.17 -20.97 6.77
C LYS A 209 10.30 -21.86 6.30
N LEU A 210 11.34 -21.23 5.73
CA LEU A 210 12.60 -21.85 5.39
C LEU A 210 13.73 -21.00 6.00
N GLY A 211 14.54 -21.60 6.89
CA GLY A 211 15.61 -20.86 7.58
C GLY A 211 15.13 -19.69 8.42
N GLY A 212 13.89 -19.74 8.95
CA GLY A 212 13.28 -18.66 9.71
C GLY A 212 12.59 -17.58 8.85
N LEU A 213 12.82 -17.55 7.55
CA LEU A 213 12.18 -16.60 6.62
C LEU A 213 10.87 -17.16 6.06
N PRO A 214 9.86 -16.33 5.79
CA PRO A 214 8.64 -16.75 5.13
C PRO A 214 8.92 -17.35 3.75
N MET A 215 8.14 -18.38 3.41
CA MET A 215 8.14 -19.04 2.11
C MET A 215 6.70 -19.31 1.72
N TYR A 216 6.32 -19.03 0.48
CA TYR A 216 4.95 -19.18 0.00
C TYR A 216 4.88 -20.31 -1.03
N LEU A 217 4.02 -21.29 -0.74
CA LEU A 217 3.74 -22.43 -1.62
C LEU A 217 2.45 -22.14 -2.39
N ILE A 218 2.51 -22.22 -3.71
CA ILE A 218 1.43 -21.85 -4.61
C ILE A 218 1.18 -23.02 -5.55
N LYS A 219 0.01 -23.63 -5.42
CA LYS A 219 -0.44 -24.66 -6.37
C LYS A 219 -0.69 -24.04 -7.72
N GLY A 220 -0.25 -24.73 -8.77
CA GLY A 220 -0.55 -24.35 -10.15
C GLY A 220 -1.98 -24.71 -10.55
N SER A 221 -2.37 -24.30 -11.75
CA SER A 221 -3.67 -24.58 -12.37
C SER A 221 -4.88 -24.24 -11.49
N GLN A 222 -4.75 -23.28 -10.57
CA GLN A 222 -5.87 -22.77 -9.79
C GLN A 222 -6.75 -21.88 -10.67
N LYS A 223 -8.04 -21.90 -10.39
CA LYS A 223 -9.04 -21.10 -11.12
C LYS A 223 -9.63 -20.05 -10.21
N TYR A 224 -9.49 -18.80 -10.61
CA TYR A 224 -10.17 -17.69 -9.96
C TYR A 224 -11.68 -17.82 -10.17
N SER A 225 -12.43 -17.72 -9.10
CA SER A 225 -13.89 -17.79 -9.10
C SER A 225 -14.50 -16.41 -8.91
N PRO A 226 -15.51 -16.03 -9.71
CA PRO A 226 -16.16 -14.73 -9.54
C PRO A 226 -16.90 -14.67 -8.21
N CYS A 227 -16.95 -13.50 -7.60
CA CYS A 227 -17.65 -13.30 -6.34
C CYS A 227 -18.26 -11.88 -6.22
N ARG A 228 -19.12 -11.70 -5.20
CA ARG A 228 -19.54 -10.41 -4.71
C ARG A 228 -18.81 -10.12 -3.41
N VAL A 229 -18.12 -8.99 -3.34
CA VAL A 229 -17.31 -8.64 -2.19
C VAL A 229 -17.34 -7.12 -1.98
N SER A 230 -17.26 -6.70 -0.71
CA SER A 230 -17.11 -5.28 -0.35
C SER A 230 -15.70 -5.03 0.15
N VAL A 231 -15.09 -3.95 -0.31
CA VAL A 231 -13.78 -3.50 0.18
C VAL A 231 -13.97 -2.93 1.59
N GLU A 232 -13.14 -3.34 2.53
CA GLU A 232 -13.15 -2.82 3.90
C GLU A 232 -12.59 -1.40 3.98
N GLY A 233 -12.87 -0.71 5.09
CA GLY A 233 -12.30 0.61 5.39
C GLY A 233 -10.78 0.54 5.57
N ASP A 234 -10.12 1.64 5.24
CA ASP A 234 -8.66 1.77 5.25
C ASP A 234 -8.17 2.21 6.62
N TYR A 235 -7.44 1.34 7.33
CA TYR A 235 -6.85 1.66 8.63
C TYR A 235 -5.77 2.73 8.53
N SER A 236 -5.05 2.83 7.40
CA SER A 236 -4.03 3.86 7.24
C SER A 236 -4.65 5.27 7.08
N GLN A 237 -5.86 5.36 6.50
CA GLN A 237 -6.63 6.59 6.47
C GLN A 237 -7.33 6.87 7.82
N ALA A 238 -7.88 5.83 8.44
CA ALA A 238 -8.52 5.94 9.75
C ALA A 238 -7.53 6.37 10.85
N ALA A 239 -6.25 6.03 10.73
CA ALA A 239 -5.19 6.39 11.66
C ALA A 239 -5.11 7.90 11.90
N PHE A 240 -5.41 8.70 10.88
CA PHE A 240 -5.48 10.16 11.03
C PHE A 240 -6.59 10.57 12.00
N PHE A 241 -7.76 9.97 11.94
CA PHE A 241 -8.89 10.28 12.84
C PHE A 241 -8.67 9.72 14.25
N PHE A 242 -8.03 8.56 14.38
CA PHE A 242 -7.66 8.02 15.70
C PHE A 242 -6.64 8.90 16.40
N THR A 243 -5.64 9.40 15.68
CA THR A 243 -4.67 10.36 16.20
C THR A 243 -5.35 11.68 16.59
N ALA A 244 -6.32 12.17 15.77
CA ALA A 244 -7.10 13.35 16.13
C ALA A 244 -7.86 13.15 17.45
N ASN A 245 -8.43 11.96 17.68
CA ASN A 245 -9.11 11.64 18.93
C ASN A 245 -8.12 11.60 20.12
N ALA A 246 -6.94 11.02 19.92
CA ALA A 246 -5.89 11.01 20.95
C ALA A 246 -5.43 12.45 21.31
N LEU A 247 -5.59 13.40 20.39
CA LEU A 247 -5.30 14.82 20.56
C LEU A 247 -6.52 15.68 20.90
N GLY A 248 -7.63 15.08 21.35
CA GLY A 248 -8.78 15.77 21.91
C GLY A 248 -9.98 15.99 20.99
N SER A 249 -9.98 15.43 19.77
CA SER A 249 -11.18 15.36 18.91
C SER A 249 -12.14 14.25 19.38
N GLU A 250 -13.37 14.23 18.85
CA GLU A 250 -14.41 13.28 19.18
C GLU A 250 -15.05 12.71 17.91
N ILE A 251 -14.28 11.89 17.20
CA ILE A 251 -14.68 11.30 15.91
C ILE A 251 -14.99 9.83 16.09
N ARG A 252 -16.19 9.42 15.67
CA ARG A 252 -16.53 8.00 15.54
C ARG A 252 -16.24 7.53 14.12
N VAL A 253 -15.24 6.70 13.94
CA VAL A 253 -14.92 6.08 12.65
C VAL A 253 -15.68 4.77 12.50
N LYS A 254 -16.40 4.61 11.37
CA LYS A 254 -17.14 3.41 11.00
C LYS A 254 -16.51 2.71 9.81
N ASN A 255 -17.05 1.56 9.41
CA ASN A 255 -16.64 0.77 8.24
C ASN A 255 -15.22 0.17 8.34
N LEU A 256 -14.76 -0.05 9.57
CA LEU A 256 -13.52 -0.79 9.84
C LEU A 256 -13.85 -2.19 10.33
N ILE A 257 -13.08 -3.17 9.90
CA ILE A 257 -13.22 -4.57 10.35
C ILE A 257 -12.25 -4.81 11.50
N PRO A 258 -12.74 -5.14 12.71
CA PRO A 258 -11.86 -5.35 13.88
C PRO A 258 -10.80 -6.44 13.68
N ASP A 259 -11.13 -7.50 12.93
CA ASP A 259 -10.23 -8.63 12.64
C ASP A 259 -9.50 -8.48 11.30
N SER A 260 -9.40 -7.24 10.78
CA SER A 260 -8.67 -6.94 9.56
C SER A 260 -7.19 -7.32 9.69
N VAL A 261 -6.64 -7.86 8.60
CA VAL A 261 -5.19 -8.14 8.46
C VAL A 261 -4.38 -6.93 7.99
N GLN A 262 -4.99 -5.76 7.86
CA GLN A 262 -4.26 -4.52 7.58
C GLN A 262 -3.28 -4.23 8.71
N GLY A 263 -1.98 -4.12 8.38
CA GLY A 263 -0.93 -3.84 9.39
C GLY A 263 -1.14 -2.51 10.09
N ASP A 264 -1.67 -1.52 9.37
CA ASP A 264 -1.91 -0.17 9.87
C ASP A 264 -2.99 -0.09 10.98
N LYS A 265 -3.71 -1.20 11.24
CA LYS A 265 -4.53 -1.37 12.46
C LYS A 265 -3.70 -1.19 13.74
N ALA A 266 -2.39 -1.42 13.68
CA ALA A 266 -1.46 -1.22 14.80
C ALA A 266 -1.53 0.19 15.42
N ILE A 267 -2.04 1.19 14.70
CA ILE A 267 -2.25 2.54 15.24
C ILE A 267 -3.12 2.53 16.50
N VAL A 268 -4.11 1.65 16.57
CA VAL A 268 -5.02 1.53 17.73
C VAL A 268 -4.23 1.11 18.96
N ASP A 269 -3.44 0.04 18.84
CA ASP A 269 -2.62 -0.46 19.94
C ASP A 269 -1.52 0.53 20.37
N ILE A 270 -0.93 1.26 19.40
CA ILE A 270 0.10 2.27 19.66
C ILE A 270 -0.51 3.41 20.48
N ILE A 271 -1.68 3.91 20.08
CA ILE A 271 -2.37 4.98 20.81
C ILE A 271 -2.79 4.49 22.21
N GLU A 272 -3.38 3.31 22.31
CA GLU A 272 -3.79 2.75 23.61
C GLU A 272 -2.62 2.62 24.59
N LYS A 273 -1.48 2.09 24.13
CA LYS A 273 -0.27 1.92 24.97
C LYS A 273 0.38 3.24 25.35
N SER A 274 0.28 4.26 24.50
CA SER A 274 0.81 5.58 24.78
C SER A 274 -0.12 6.44 25.60
N SER A 275 -1.43 6.12 25.66
CA SER A 275 -2.41 6.90 26.42
C SER A 275 -2.40 6.52 27.90
N THR A 276 -2.22 7.53 28.75
CA THR A 276 -2.29 7.38 30.22
C THR A 276 -3.30 8.39 30.78
N GLY A 277 -3.62 8.28 32.08
CA GLY A 277 -4.49 9.25 32.74
C GLY A 277 -3.95 10.70 32.70
N ASP A 278 -2.64 10.85 32.49
CA ASP A 278 -1.94 12.13 32.48
C ASP A 278 -1.62 12.65 31.05
N GLY A 279 -1.98 11.92 29.98
CA GLY A 279 -1.75 12.30 28.58
C GLY A 279 -1.04 11.21 27.76
N LEU A 280 -0.24 11.63 26.76
CA LEU A 280 0.43 10.71 25.87
C LEU A 280 1.89 10.49 26.30
N GLU A 281 2.26 9.27 26.60
CA GLU A 281 3.64 8.88 26.90
C GLU A 281 4.43 8.59 25.61
N PRO A 282 5.76 8.82 25.62
CA PRO A 282 6.60 8.58 24.46
C PRO A 282 6.64 7.10 24.07
N PHE A 283 6.82 6.85 22.78
CA PHE A 283 6.92 5.52 22.22
C PHE A 283 8.16 5.33 21.34
N THR A 284 8.61 4.08 21.23
CA THR A 284 9.51 3.66 20.16
C THR A 284 8.80 2.57 19.35
N VAL A 285 8.67 2.78 18.03
CA VAL A 285 7.96 1.86 17.15
C VAL A 285 8.79 1.49 15.94
N ASP A 286 8.86 0.18 15.66
CA ASP A 286 9.39 -0.38 14.42
C ASP A 286 8.31 -0.31 13.34
N VAL A 287 8.61 0.38 12.22
CA VAL A 287 7.65 0.60 11.14
C VAL A 287 7.89 -0.26 9.91
N GLY A 288 8.72 -1.28 10.02
CA GLY A 288 8.98 -2.21 8.93
C GLY A 288 7.70 -2.82 8.33
N ASP A 289 6.69 -3.10 9.16
CA ASP A 289 5.40 -3.65 8.73
C ASP A 289 4.29 -2.61 8.52
N ILE A 290 4.47 -1.38 8.99
CA ILE A 290 3.48 -0.29 8.99
C ILE A 290 4.02 1.03 8.42
N PRO A 291 4.72 1.01 7.27
CA PRO A 291 5.41 2.19 6.73
C PRO A 291 4.46 3.35 6.40
N ASP A 292 3.20 3.06 6.16
CA ASP A 292 2.21 4.06 5.78
C ASP A 292 1.67 4.84 6.98
N LEU A 293 1.90 4.37 8.21
CA LEU A 293 1.58 5.09 9.44
C LEU A 293 2.64 6.15 9.83
N VAL A 294 3.84 6.13 9.23
CA VAL A 294 4.95 7.00 9.67
C VAL A 294 4.58 8.47 9.72
N PRO A 295 3.93 9.08 8.71
CA PRO A 295 3.59 10.50 8.77
C PRO A 295 2.67 10.83 9.96
N ILE A 296 1.67 10.02 10.24
CA ILE A 296 0.74 10.29 11.33
C ILE A 296 1.31 9.93 12.71
N LEU A 297 2.19 8.91 12.79
CA LEU A 297 2.92 8.60 14.02
C LEU A 297 3.93 9.71 14.38
N ALA A 298 4.52 10.36 13.37
CA ALA A 298 5.39 11.51 13.61
C ALA A 298 4.60 12.68 14.23
N VAL A 299 3.39 12.93 13.76
CA VAL A 299 2.48 13.90 14.39
C VAL A 299 2.19 13.52 15.85
N LEU A 300 1.73 12.27 16.09
CA LEU A 300 1.44 11.78 17.43
C LEU A 300 2.64 11.92 18.36
N GLY A 301 3.84 11.58 17.88
CA GLY A 301 5.09 11.65 18.62
C GLY A 301 5.46 13.07 19.06
N CYS A 302 5.08 14.10 18.29
CA CYS A 302 5.31 15.49 18.68
C CYS A 302 4.50 15.93 19.93
N PHE A 303 3.43 15.21 20.27
CA PHE A 303 2.55 15.54 21.41
C PHE A 303 2.71 14.60 22.60
N THR A 304 3.67 13.68 22.57
CA THR A 304 4.00 12.83 23.74
C THR A 304 4.86 13.58 24.75
N LYS A 305 4.83 13.22 26.04
CA LYS A 305 5.54 13.88 27.15
C LYS A 305 7.05 13.65 27.16
N GLY A 306 7.69 13.55 26.03
CA GLY A 306 9.12 13.30 25.94
C GLY A 306 9.56 13.11 24.51
N THR A 307 10.51 12.23 24.28
CA THR A 307 11.02 11.95 22.95
C THR A 307 10.47 10.61 22.46
N SER A 308 9.68 10.64 21.38
CA SER A 308 9.23 9.45 20.68
C SER A 308 10.13 9.14 19.51
N ARG A 309 10.22 7.86 19.13
CA ARG A 309 11.09 7.40 18.06
C ARG A 309 10.41 6.41 17.12
N ILE A 310 10.63 6.60 15.84
CA ILE A 310 10.24 5.67 14.76
C ILE A 310 11.52 5.08 14.19
N VAL A 311 11.62 3.77 14.10
CA VAL A 311 12.81 3.04 13.62
C VAL A 311 12.47 2.10 12.49
N ASN A 312 13.49 1.60 11.78
CA ASN A 312 13.35 0.70 10.62
C ASN A 312 12.57 1.36 9.47
N ALA A 313 12.90 2.63 9.20
CA ALA A 313 12.19 3.50 8.26
C ALA A 313 12.90 3.71 6.91
N ALA A 314 14.10 3.15 6.70
CA ALA A 314 14.97 3.41 5.53
C ALA A 314 14.23 3.29 4.17
N ARG A 315 13.31 2.33 4.03
CA ARG A 315 12.52 2.13 2.80
C ARG A 315 11.57 3.26 2.44
N LEU A 316 11.31 4.17 3.36
CA LEU A 316 10.45 5.32 3.11
C LEU A 316 11.09 6.34 2.17
N LYS A 317 12.42 6.29 1.98
CA LYS A 317 13.14 7.13 1.03
C LYS A 317 12.80 6.86 -0.44
N ILE A 318 12.30 5.64 -0.74
CA ILE A 318 11.97 5.21 -2.11
C ILE A 318 10.44 5.09 -2.37
N LYS A 319 9.63 5.80 -1.58
CA LYS A 319 8.18 5.90 -1.76
C LYS A 319 7.81 7.02 -2.76
N GLU A 320 6.62 7.58 -2.65
CA GLU A 320 6.12 8.70 -3.45
C GLU A 320 7.01 9.95 -3.29
N SER A 321 7.53 10.14 -2.09
CA SER A 321 8.57 11.12 -1.72
C SER A 321 9.65 10.40 -0.91
N ASP A 322 10.77 11.07 -0.58
CA ASP A 322 11.55 10.70 0.60
C ASP A 322 10.74 11.08 1.84
N ARG A 323 9.88 10.15 2.31
CA ARG A 323 8.93 10.40 3.39
C ARG A 323 9.60 10.74 4.71
N ILE A 324 10.82 10.27 4.95
CA ILE A 324 11.56 10.57 6.18
C ILE A 324 11.87 12.06 6.21
N THR A 325 12.51 12.56 5.16
CA THR A 325 12.85 13.97 5.04
C THR A 325 11.59 14.83 4.92
N ALA A 326 10.66 14.45 4.04
CA ALA A 326 9.45 15.24 3.78
C ALA A 326 8.58 15.45 5.02
N ILE A 327 8.38 14.41 5.87
CA ILE A 327 7.58 14.58 7.09
C ILE A 327 8.31 15.41 8.15
N ALA A 328 9.63 15.25 8.30
CA ALA A 328 10.40 16.06 9.24
C ALA A 328 10.37 17.54 8.85
N ASP A 329 10.59 17.85 7.58
CA ASP A 329 10.53 19.22 7.06
C ASP A 329 9.14 19.83 7.23
N ALA A 330 8.10 19.07 6.87
CA ALA A 330 6.72 19.50 6.99
C ALA A 330 6.32 19.84 8.43
N LEU A 331 6.66 18.96 9.39
CA LEU A 331 6.33 19.19 10.80
C LEU A 331 7.18 20.31 11.40
N ASN A 332 8.45 20.40 11.06
CA ASN A 332 9.32 21.48 11.53
C ASN A 332 8.87 22.86 10.98
N ALA A 333 8.39 22.92 9.74
CA ALA A 333 7.86 24.14 9.14
C ALA A 333 6.64 24.70 9.89
N ILE A 334 5.89 23.84 10.59
CA ILE A 334 4.72 24.25 11.39
C ILE A 334 5.00 24.32 12.90
N GLY A 335 6.26 24.23 13.32
CA GLY A 335 6.68 24.38 14.71
C GLY A 335 6.89 23.07 15.48
N GLY A 336 6.97 21.94 14.78
CA GLY A 336 7.41 20.67 15.34
C GLY A 336 8.91 20.67 15.68
N LYS A 337 9.35 19.59 16.35
CA LYS A 337 10.75 19.32 16.67
C LYS A 337 11.09 17.90 16.27
N VAL A 338 11.31 17.71 14.97
CA VAL A 338 11.53 16.40 14.38
C VAL A 338 12.93 16.33 13.78
N THR A 339 13.68 15.30 14.17
CA THR A 339 14.99 14.97 13.60
C THR A 339 14.85 13.73 12.70
N ALA A 340 15.28 13.86 11.46
CA ALA A 340 15.34 12.77 10.50
C ALA A 340 16.75 12.17 10.44
N GLY A 341 16.84 10.84 10.49
CA GLY A 341 18.07 10.10 10.21
C GLY A 341 17.92 9.24 8.95
N ASP A 342 18.88 8.36 8.72
CA ASP A 342 18.86 7.48 7.56
C ASP A 342 17.75 6.41 7.64
N ASP A 343 17.41 5.99 8.85
CA ASP A 343 16.50 4.87 9.14
C ASP A 343 15.54 5.17 10.30
N PHE A 344 15.46 6.42 10.75
CA PHE A 344 14.63 6.79 11.89
C PHE A 344 14.10 8.22 11.81
N LEU A 345 13.06 8.46 12.60
CA LEU A 345 12.60 9.80 12.99
C LEU A 345 12.57 9.88 14.52
N GLU A 346 12.98 11.02 15.04
CA GLU A 346 12.91 11.35 16.47
C GLU A 346 12.07 12.62 16.65
N MET A 347 11.02 12.54 17.45
CA MET A 347 10.08 13.62 17.70
C MET A 347 10.20 14.04 19.16
N GLN A 348 10.47 15.32 19.39
CA GLN A 348 10.47 15.92 20.72
C GLN A 348 9.13 16.61 21.00
N HIS A 349 8.75 16.65 22.25
CA HIS A 349 7.51 17.30 22.69
C HIS A 349 7.37 18.76 22.23
N VAL A 350 6.17 19.08 21.77
CA VAL A 350 5.71 20.46 21.56
C VAL A 350 4.30 20.62 22.14
N ASP A 351 4.02 21.76 22.77
CA ASP A 351 2.69 22.03 23.33
C ASP A 351 1.64 22.24 22.23
N LYS A 352 2.06 22.78 21.09
CA LYS A 352 1.22 23.03 19.91
C LYS A 352 2.07 23.25 18.67
N PHE A 353 1.50 23.02 17.51
CA PHE A 353 2.05 23.54 16.27
C PHE A 353 1.71 25.03 16.11
N THR A 354 2.65 25.81 15.60
CA THR A 354 2.51 27.27 15.44
C THR A 354 1.93 27.70 14.10
N GLY A 355 1.81 26.73 13.18
CA GLY A 355 1.45 26.97 11.79
C GLY A 355 2.63 27.41 10.94
N GLY A 356 2.47 27.34 9.63
CA GLY A 356 3.49 27.65 8.64
C GLY A 356 3.06 27.24 7.25
N GLU A 357 3.96 27.37 6.30
CA GLU A 357 3.80 26.90 4.94
C GLU A 357 4.52 25.56 4.77
N VAL A 358 3.86 24.59 4.17
CA VAL A 358 4.34 23.21 4.01
C VAL A 358 4.37 22.83 2.54
N ASP A 359 5.51 22.35 2.06
CA ASP A 359 5.60 21.63 0.79
C ASP A 359 5.25 20.15 1.02
N PRO A 360 4.16 19.65 0.48
CA PRO A 360 3.76 18.25 0.65
C PRO A 360 4.57 17.27 -0.22
N CYS A 361 5.52 17.71 -1.01
CA CYS A 361 6.36 16.89 -1.88
C CYS A 361 5.55 15.93 -2.79
N ASN A 362 4.36 16.34 -3.23
CA ASN A 362 3.41 15.53 -3.99
C ASN A 362 3.03 14.19 -3.31
N ASP A 363 3.09 14.13 -1.98
CA ASP A 363 2.72 12.96 -1.18
C ASP A 363 1.47 13.27 -0.34
N HIS A 364 0.36 12.59 -0.65
CA HIS A 364 -0.92 12.80 0.03
C HIS A 364 -0.86 12.55 1.55
N ARG A 365 0.03 11.67 2.03
CA ARG A 365 0.19 11.39 3.46
C ARG A 365 0.90 12.51 4.20
N ILE A 366 1.81 13.21 3.51
CA ILE A 366 2.44 14.43 4.04
C ILE A 366 1.40 15.54 4.14
N VAL A 367 0.56 15.73 3.09
CA VAL A 367 -0.57 16.67 3.13
C VAL A 367 -1.44 16.42 4.36
N MET A 368 -1.92 15.18 4.52
CA MET A 368 -2.81 14.79 5.62
C MET A 368 -2.17 14.98 7.00
N ALA A 369 -0.86 14.72 7.13
CA ALA A 369 -0.14 14.93 8.38
C ALA A 369 0.02 16.42 8.71
N ALA A 370 0.33 17.25 7.71
CA ALA A 370 0.48 18.70 7.90
C ALA A 370 -0.84 19.40 8.27
N GLU A 371 -1.99 18.80 7.96
CA GLU A 371 -3.31 19.32 8.37
C GLU A 371 -3.56 19.27 9.89
N TYR A 372 -2.72 18.56 10.65
CA TYR A 372 -2.90 18.28 12.07
C TYR A 372 -2.71 19.47 12.99
N HIS A 373 -2.14 20.56 12.54
CA HIS A 373 -2.14 21.78 13.33
C HIS A 373 -3.57 22.25 13.68
N ARG A 374 -4.58 21.65 13.00
CA ARG A 374 -6.02 21.86 13.20
C ARG A 374 -6.61 21.28 14.49
N CYS A 375 -6.03 20.16 14.97
CA CYS A 375 -6.68 19.32 15.98
C CYS A 375 -6.20 19.56 17.40
N CYS A 376 -5.16 20.37 17.59
CA CYS A 376 -4.66 20.65 18.95
C CYS A 376 -5.63 21.59 19.67
N PRO A 377 -6.21 21.18 20.82
CA PRO A 377 -7.05 22.06 21.60
C PRO A 377 -6.23 23.26 22.07
N HIS A 378 -6.76 24.45 21.86
CA HIS A 378 -6.29 25.61 22.62
C HIS A 378 -6.57 25.31 24.09
N ASN A 379 -5.54 25.02 24.89
CA ASN A 379 -5.68 25.07 26.33
C ASN A 379 -6.22 26.45 26.68
N LYS A 380 -7.39 26.44 27.34
CA LYS A 380 -7.99 27.64 27.94
C LYS A 380 -7.09 28.22 29.02
#